data_00dd87cb6cb4a73d1859ed9ab210709c
#
_entry.id   00dd87cb6cb4a73d1859ed9ab210709c
#
_cell.length_a   1.000
_cell.length_b   1.000
_cell.length_c   1.000
_cell.angle_alpha   90.00
_cell.angle_beta   90.00
_cell.angle_gamma   90.00
#
_symmetry.space_group_name_H-M   'P 1'
#
loop_
_entity.id
_entity.type
_entity.pdbx_description
1 polymer ?
#
loop_
_entity_poly.entity_id
_entity_poly.type
_entity_poly.pdbx_seq_one_letter_code
_entity_poly.pdbx_strand_id
1 'polypeptide(L)'
;MTNEELKQLFSNYFAGKLSTSELKQLKNEMQNISDEVLWEVLEENESTHSVEKMTAEERELLYQQIERTIRMRKRRTWILSAACFLCLFVGLASLFKSYENRLQKHSNYYTSVRILKGNKAAFTLPDGTHLEVNGGTAFRYSIIPGVERHIKLDSGEVYFNVAKNPLCPFVVSMKDMDVEVLGTQFNLKVSEKAIETALFSGSVKLSSPHLKNECHLVPGQKTIYNKVESKLSWQEADLLCDAGWRNGTLVFKDSPLKEVFEDVSNAYGVEFHLQRKIPMNDKITGTFKQTGITEMLDALSRLYNFNYSIKEKQVYIK
;
A
#
# COMPACT_ATOMS: atom_id res chain seq x y z
N MET A 1 -3.44 33.40 -49.42
CA MET A 1 -3.94 34.68 -49.98
C MET A 1 -3.65 35.77 -48.95
N THR A 2 -3.24 36.96 -49.42
CA THR A 2 -3.02 38.09 -48.50
C THR A 2 -4.35 38.74 -48.09
N ASN A 3 -4.39 39.47 -46.97
CA ASN A 3 -5.61 40.16 -46.51
C ASN A 3 -6.11 41.17 -47.55
N GLU A 4 -5.20 41.81 -48.28
CA GLU A 4 -5.53 42.75 -49.37
C GLU A 4 -6.22 42.06 -50.53
N GLU A 5 -5.72 40.89 -50.98
CA GLU A 5 -6.34 40.11 -52.07
C GLU A 5 -7.74 39.63 -51.67
N LEU A 6 -7.91 39.28 -50.41
CA LEU A 6 -9.20 38.87 -49.84
C LEU A 6 -10.21 40.03 -49.80
N LYS A 7 -9.77 41.22 -49.36
CA LYS A 7 -10.57 42.45 -49.37
C LYS A 7 -11.04 42.80 -50.78
N GLN A 8 -10.16 42.62 -51.76
CA GLN A 8 -10.49 42.91 -53.16
C GLN A 8 -11.49 41.91 -53.76
N LEU A 9 -11.39 40.64 -53.38
CA LEU A 9 -12.38 39.62 -53.78
C LEU A 9 -13.76 39.91 -53.14
N PHE A 10 -13.80 40.32 -51.89
CA PHE A 10 -15.05 40.73 -51.23
C PHE A 10 -15.64 41.98 -51.88
N SER A 11 -14.84 42.99 -52.14
CA SER A 11 -15.27 44.21 -52.86
C SER A 11 -15.87 43.90 -54.24
N ASN A 12 -15.21 43.03 -55.03
CA ASN A 12 -15.70 42.57 -56.29
C ASN A 12 -17.00 41.73 -56.19
N TYR A 13 -17.12 40.94 -55.12
CA TYR A 13 -18.35 40.20 -54.82
C TYR A 13 -19.53 41.12 -54.57
N PHE A 14 -19.36 42.11 -53.70
CA PHE A 14 -20.41 43.12 -53.41
C PHE A 14 -20.72 44.00 -54.65
N ALA A 15 -19.77 44.24 -55.54
CA ALA A 15 -19.97 44.93 -56.78
C ALA A 15 -20.60 44.08 -57.89
N GLY A 16 -20.86 42.76 -57.63
CA GLY A 16 -21.41 41.83 -58.63
C GLY A 16 -20.49 41.56 -59.83
N LYS A 17 -19.18 41.76 -59.67
CA LYS A 17 -18.17 41.64 -60.72
C LYS A 17 -17.31 40.37 -60.64
N LEU A 18 -17.62 39.42 -59.76
CA LEU A 18 -16.84 38.17 -59.63
C LEU A 18 -17.13 37.18 -60.75
N SER A 19 -16.06 36.61 -61.27
CA SER A 19 -16.16 35.44 -62.15
C SER A 19 -16.49 34.15 -61.36
N THR A 20 -16.96 33.12 -62.04
CA THR A 20 -17.31 31.83 -61.40
C THR A 20 -16.11 31.16 -60.73
N SER A 21 -14.89 31.37 -61.23
CA SER A 21 -13.63 30.88 -60.66
C SER A 21 -13.28 31.63 -59.37
N GLU A 22 -13.39 32.96 -59.35
CA GLU A 22 -13.10 33.79 -58.20
C GLU A 22 -14.10 33.57 -57.06
N LEU A 23 -15.38 33.31 -57.43
CA LEU A 23 -16.41 32.96 -56.46
C LEU A 23 -16.12 31.63 -55.76
N LYS A 24 -15.57 30.64 -56.47
CA LYS A 24 -15.12 29.36 -55.90
C LYS A 24 -13.90 29.55 -55.04
N GLN A 25 -12.98 30.42 -55.39
CA GLN A 25 -11.80 30.78 -54.63
C GLN A 25 -12.19 31.51 -53.34
N LEU A 26 -13.08 32.51 -53.38
CA LEU A 26 -13.62 33.19 -52.22
C LEU A 26 -14.29 32.23 -51.25
N LYS A 27 -15.10 31.29 -51.76
CA LYS A 27 -15.77 30.29 -50.96
C LYS A 27 -14.77 29.35 -50.23
N ASN A 28 -13.66 28.96 -50.85
CA ASN A 28 -12.64 28.15 -50.22
C ASN A 28 -11.85 28.93 -49.16
N GLU A 29 -11.52 30.17 -49.41
CA GLU A 29 -10.81 31.04 -48.46
C GLU A 29 -11.68 31.36 -47.25
N MET A 30 -12.99 31.60 -47.42
CA MET A 30 -13.94 31.78 -46.33
C MET A 30 -14.01 30.57 -45.38
N GLN A 31 -13.62 29.37 -45.81
CA GLN A 31 -13.57 28.19 -44.95
C GLN A 31 -12.34 28.17 -44.04
N ASN A 32 -11.28 28.91 -44.36
CA ASN A 32 -9.98 28.85 -43.70
C ASN A 32 -9.57 30.15 -42.98
N ILE A 33 -10.38 31.19 -43.10
CA ILE A 33 -10.15 32.50 -42.47
C ILE A 33 -10.61 32.52 -41.00
N SER A 34 -9.93 33.27 -40.14
CA SER A 34 -10.42 33.47 -38.76
C SER A 34 -11.61 34.41 -38.71
N ASP A 35 -12.49 34.22 -37.72
CA ASP A 35 -13.71 35.03 -37.54
C ASP A 35 -13.34 36.53 -37.38
N GLU A 36 -12.21 36.86 -36.74
CA GLU A 36 -11.76 38.25 -36.50
C GLU A 36 -11.40 38.97 -37.83
N VAL A 37 -10.66 38.31 -38.71
CA VAL A 37 -10.28 38.85 -40.04
C VAL A 37 -11.50 38.96 -40.93
N LEU A 38 -12.46 38.03 -40.85
CA LEU A 38 -13.68 38.09 -41.62
C LEU A 38 -14.54 39.31 -41.23
N TRP A 39 -14.67 39.60 -39.94
CA TRP A 39 -15.40 40.78 -39.48
C TRP A 39 -14.70 42.08 -39.88
N GLU A 40 -13.37 42.18 -39.75
CA GLU A 40 -12.60 43.36 -40.19
C GLU A 40 -12.80 43.66 -41.67
N VAL A 41 -12.76 42.64 -42.54
CA VAL A 41 -12.98 42.79 -44.00
C VAL A 41 -14.42 43.19 -44.32
N LEU A 42 -15.40 42.69 -43.58
CA LEU A 42 -16.80 43.03 -43.77
C LEU A 42 -17.11 44.46 -43.32
N GLU A 43 -16.61 44.92 -42.19
CA GLU A 43 -16.79 46.31 -41.67
C GLU A 43 -16.19 47.35 -42.58
N GLU A 44 -14.99 47.08 -43.15
CA GLU A 44 -14.29 48.00 -44.03
C GLU A 44 -14.98 48.11 -45.40
N ASN A 45 -15.55 47.02 -45.93
CA ASN A 45 -16.33 47.00 -47.16
C ASN A 45 -17.72 47.68 -47.02
N GLU A 46 -18.33 47.66 -45.86
CA GLU A 46 -19.61 48.36 -45.55
C GLU A 46 -19.45 49.90 -45.65
N SER A 47 -18.25 50.40 -45.34
CA SER A 47 -17.92 51.83 -45.40
C SER A 47 -17.58 52.35 -46.82
N THR A 48 -17.20 51.49 -47.76
CA THR A 48 -16.60 51.86 -49.04
C THR A 48 -17.54 51.72 -50.24
N HIS A 49 -18.57 50.94 -50.18
CA HIS A 49 -19.55 50.77 -51.26
C HIS A 49 -20.97 51.14 -50.79
N SER A 50 -21.61 52.11 -51.52
CA SER A 50 -23.01 52.44 -51.39
C SER A 50 -23.86 51.17 -51.60
N VAL A 51 -24.38 50.65 -50.52
CA VAL A 51 -25.26 49.47 -50.43
C VAL A 51 -26.67 49.81 -50.93
N GLU A 52 -26.76 50.61 -51.96
CA GLU A 52 -28.02 51.06 -52.55
C GLU A 52 -28.77 50.03 -53.41
N LYS A 53 -28.19 48.82 -53.59
CA LYS A 53 -28.77 47.77 -54.43
C LYS A 53 -29.20 46.47 -53.75
N MET A 54 -28.98 46.29 -52.47
CA MET A 54 -29.47 45.12 -51.75
C MET A 54 -30.78 45.50 -50.99
N THR A 55 -31.80 44.70 -51.21
CA THR A 55 -33.06 44.83 -50.43
C THR A 55 -32.80 44.42 -48.94
N ALA A 56 -33.58 44.95 -48.01
CA ALA A 56 -33.46 44.61 -46.61
C ALA A 56 -33.60 43.08 -46.36
N GLU A 57 -34.42 42.41 -47.19
CA GLU A 57 -34.60 40.93 -47.11
C GLU A 57 -33.32 40.15 -47.53
N GLU A 58 -32.64 40.60 -48.60
CA GLU A 58 -31.40 39.97 -49.07
C GLU A 58 -30.25 40.14 -48.07
N ARG A 59 -30.20 41.25 -47.38
CA ARG A 59 -29.23 41.53 -46.32
C ARG A 59 -29.46 40.61 -45.10
N GLU A 60 -30.70 40.48 -44.67
CA GLU A 60 -31.08 39.62 -43.56
C GLU A 60 -30.83 38.13 -43.87
N LEU A 61 -31.07 37.67 -45.08
CA LEU A 61 -30.74 36.32 -45.52
C LEU A 61 -29.24 36.05 -45.52
N LEU A 62 -28.43 37.02 -45.90
CA LEU A 62 -26.95 36.92 -45.87
C LEU A 62 -26.43 36.83 -44.44
N TYR A 63 -26.93 37.68 -43.54
CA TYR A 63 -26.57 37.61 -42.10
C TYR A 63 -26.95 36.28 -41.48
N GLN A 64 -28.14 35.74 -41.77
CA GLN A 64 -28.57 34.44 -41.26
C GLN A 64 -27.68 33.29 -41.79
N GLN A 65 -27.23 33.35 -43.05
CA GLN A 65 -26.31 32.35 -43.59
C GLN A 65 -24.92 32.41 -42.94
N ILE A 66 -24.40 33.60 -42.71
CA ILE A 66 -23.11 33.80 -42.02
C ILE A 66 -23.19 33.33 -40.55
N GLU A 67 -24.22 33.72 -39.83
CA GLU A 67 -24.44 33.27 -38.47
C GLU A 67 -24.57 31.74 -38.35
N ARG A 68 -25.30 31.10 -39.28
CA ARG A 68 -25.42 29.62 -39.28
C ARG A 68 -24.05 28.97 -39.46
N THR A 69 -23.19 29.51 -40.34
CA THR A 69 -21.87 28.97 -40.61
C THR A 69 -20.94 29.11 -39.40
N ILE A 70 -20.93 30.26 -38.75
CA ILE A 70 -20.20 30.52 -37.51
C ILE A 70 -20.66 29.63 -36.36
N ARG A 71 -22.00 29.51 -36.21
CA ARG A 71 -22.60 28.67 -35.17
C ARG A 71 -22.28 27.18 -35.36
N MET A 72 -22.24 26.70 -36.60
CA MET A 72 -21.86 25.33 -36.92
C MET A 72 -20.35 25.06 -36.68
N ARG A 73 -19.48 26.03 -36.98
CA ARG A 73 -18.02 25.94 -36.68
C ARG A 73 -17.79 25.86 -35.17
N LYS A 74 -18.35 26.76 -34.38
CA LYS A 74 -18.24 26.73 -32.90
C LYS A 74 -18.77 25.44 -32.31
N ARG A 75 -19.89 24.90 -32.83
CA ARG A 75 -20.41 23.59 -32.39
C ARG A 75 -19.45 22.44 -32.70
N ARG A 76 -18.83 22.44 -33.87
CA ARG A 76 -17.89 21.38 -34.29
C ARG A 76 -16.60 21.39 -33.47
N THR A 77 -16.05 22.56 -33.18
CA THR A 77 -14.87 22.67 -32.29
C THR A 77 -15.18 22.25 -30.87
N TRP A 78 -16.34 22.61 -30.34
CA TRP A 78 -16.83 22.19 -29.02
C TRP A 78 -17.00 20.66 -28.92
N ILE A 79 -17.59 20.04 -29.94
CA ILE A 79 -17.76 18.58 -30.00
C ILE A 79 -16.39 17.86 -30.06
N LEU A 80 -15.45 18.37 -30.86
CA LEU A 80 -14.11 17.80 -30.96
C LEU A 80 -13.33 17.93 -29.65
N SER A 81 -13.38 19.06 -28.97
CA SER A 81 -12.75 19.24 -27.67
C SER A 81 -13.37 18.33 -26.60
N ALA A 82 -14.69 18.22 -26.55
CA ALA A 82 -15.38 17.31 -25.63
C ALA A 82 -15.02 15.85 -25.89
N ALA A 83 -14.91 15.42 -27.15
CA ALA A 83 -14.47 14.08 -27.53
C ALA A 83 -13.01 13.81 -27.08
N CYS A 84 -12.09 14.77 -27.26
CA CYS A 84 -10.73 14.65 -26.77
C CYS A 84 -10.65 14.52 -25.24
N PHE A 85 -11.43 15.32 -24.50
CA PHE A 85 -11.52 15.20 -23.05
C PHE A 85 -12.09 13.86 -22.61
N LEU A 86 -13.11 13.35 -23.30
CA LEU A 86 -13.68 12.03 -23.03
C LEU A 86 -12.64 10.91 -23.26
N CYS A 87 -11.90 10.96 -24.37
CA CYS A 87 -10.84 9.99 -24.66
C CYS A 87 -9.72 10.02 -23.62
N LEU A 88 -9.29 11.21 -23.17
CA LEU A 88 -8.32 11.39 -22.09
C LEU A 88 -8.84 10.81 -20.77
N PHE A 89 -10.10 11.07 -20.43
CA PHE A 89 -10.71 10.56 -19.21
C PHE A 89 -10.82 9.02 -19.23
N VAL A 90 -11.27 8.44 -20.35
CA VAL A 90 -11.35 6.98 -20.52
C VAL A 90 -9.95 6.35 -20.49
N GLY A 91 -8.95 6.99 -21.10
CA GLY A 91 -7.56 6.56 -21.04
C GLY A 91 -7.00 6.55 -19.62
N LEU A 92 -7.19 7.63 -18.86
CA LEU A 92 -6.80 7.73 -17.46
C LEU A 92 -7.54 6.71 -16.58
N ALA A 93 -8.84 6.53 -16.76
CA ALA A 93 -9.64 5.55 -16.03
C ALA A 93 -9.19 4.11 -16.33
N SER A 94 -8.83 3.82 -17.57
CA SER A 94 -8.28 2.52 -17.99
C SER A 94 -6.90 2.26 -17.38
N LEU A 95 -6.03 3.27 -17.34
CA LEU A 95 -4.73 3.18 -16.68
C LEU A 95 -4.89 2.97 -15.18
N PHE A 96 -5.80 3.70 -14.54
CA PHE A 96 -6.10 3.55 -13.11
C PHE A 96 -6.63 2.14 -12.80
N LYS A 97 -7.59 1.65 -13.58
CA LYS A 97 -8.13 0.29 -13.45
C LYS A 97 -7.08 -0.79 -13.71
N SER A 98 -6.17 -0.57 -14.65
CA SER A 98 -5.04 -1.48 -14.90
C SER A 98 -4.05 -1.49 -13.74
N TYR A 99 -3.84 -0.34 -13.09
CA TYR A 99 -3.02 -0.20 -11.89
C TYR A 99 -3.65 -0.94 -10.71
N GLU A 100 -4.95 -0.75 -10.44
CA GLU A 100 -5.69 -1.49 -9.41
C GLU A 100 -5.68 -3.00 -9.66
N ASN A 101 -5.92 -3.44 -10.90
CA ASN A 101 -5.87 -4.86 -11.26
C ASN A 101 -4.47 -5.46 -11.08
N ARG A 102 -3.40 -4.70 -11.31
CA ARG A 102 -2.03 -5.13 -11.00
C ARG A 102 -1.82 -5.32 -9.50
N LEU A 103 -2.27 -4.36 -8.69
CA LEU A 103 -2.19 -4.46 -7.23
C LEU A 103 -2.97 -5.67 -6.70
N GLN A 104 -4.20 -5.89 -7.16
CA GLN A 104 -5.02 -7.04 -6.75
C GLN A 104 -4.44 -8.38 -7.21
N LYS A 105 -3.87 -8.45 -8.40
CA LYS A 105 -3.27 -9.67 -8.92
C LYS A 105 -1.98 -10.07 -8.17
N HIS A 106 -1.25 -9.11 -7.64
CA HIS A 106 -0.03 -9.34 -6.83
C HIS A 106 -0.35 -9.68 -5.37
N SER A 107 -1.48 -9.20 -4.80
CA SER A 107 -1.86 -9.48 -3.41
C SER A 107 -2.24 -10.95 -3.15
N ASN A 108 -2.39 -11.78 -4.18
CA ASN A 108 -2.72 -13.20 -4.05
C ASN A 108 -1.51 -14.14 -4.00
N TYR A 109 -0.28 -13.66 -4.15
CA TYR A 109 0.92 -14.49 -4.14
C TYR A 109 1.66 -14.42 -2.81
N TYR A 110 1.16 -15.16 -1.82
CA TYR A 110 1.87 -15.36 -0.57
C TYR A 110 2.74 -16.60 -0.62
N THR A 111 4.03 -16.44 -0.30
CA THR A 111 4.91 -17.56 0.01
C THR A 111 4.71 -17.96 1.47
N SER A 112 4.40 -19.24 1.71
CA SER A 112 4.18 -19.77 3.06
C SER A 112 5.45 -20.35 3.63
N VAL A 113 5.76 -20.02 4.87
CA VAL A 113 6.91 -20.51 5.63
C VAL A 113 6.42 -21.08 6.95
N ARG A 114 6.92 -22.26 7.31
CA ARG A 114 6.69 -22.89 8.61
C ARG A 114 8.00 -23.42 9.14
N ILE A 115 8.36 -22.99 10.34
CA ILE A 115 9.53 -23.50 11.08
C ILE A 115 9.03 -24.47 12.14
N LEU A 116 9.53 -25.67 12.07
CA LEU A 116 9.18 -26.70 13.07
C LEU A 116 9.81 -26.36 14.43
N LYS A 117 9.16 -26.75 15.49
CA LYS A 117 9.69 -26.65 16.86
C LYS A 117 11.08 -27.31 16.93
N GLY A 118 11.99 -26.71 17.69
CA GLY A 118 13.38 -27.13 17.81
C GLY A 118 14.32 -26.62 16.73
N ASN A 119 13.80 -25.97 15.68
CA ASN A 119 14.59 -25.38 14.62
C ASN A 119 14.52 -23.88 14.66
N LYS A 120 15.53 -23.22 14.10
CA LYS A 120 15.56 -21.78 13.82
C LYS A 120 15.91 -21.56 12.37
N ALA A 121 15.51 -20.47 11.80
CA ALA A 121 15.87 -20.11 10.43
C ALA A 121 16.14 -18.62 10.31
N ALA A 122 16.97 -18.25 9.34
CA ALA A 122 17.22 -16.87 8.95
C ALA A 122 16.85 -16.71 7.47
N PHE A 123 16.20 -15.60 7.13
CA PHE A 123 15.78 -15.28 5.78
C PHE A 123 16.20 -13.86 5.44
N THR A 124 16.61 -13.65 4.20
CA THR A 124 16.68 -12.31 3.60
C THR A 124 15.58 -12.21 2.56
N LEU A 125 14.68 -11.27 2.77
CA LEU A 125 13.56 -11.01 1.87
C LEU A 125 14.01 -10.21 0.63
N PRO A 126 13.23 -10.20 -0.47
CA PRO A 126 13.58 -9.49 -1.71
C PRO A 126 13.80 -7.98 -1.55
N ASP A 127 13.26 -7.35 -0.51
CA ASP A 127 13.45 -5.93 -0.18
C ASP A 127 14.72 -5.65 0.65
N GLY A 128 15.51 -6.68 0.97
CA GLY A 128 16.69 -6.60 1.83
C GLY A 128 16.40 -6.71 3.33
N THR A 129 15.14 -6.89 3.73
CA THR A 129 14.76 -7.14 5.13
C THR A 129 15.31 -8.48 5.59
N HIS A 130 15.92 -8.51 6.76
CA HIS A 130 16.45 -9.73 7.37
C HIS A 130 15.56 -10.17 8.53
N LEU A 131 15.17 -11.45 8.50
CA LEU A 131 14.34 -12.10 9.50
C LEU A 131 15.14 -13.20 10.21
N GLU A 132 15.06 -13.26 11.53
CA GLU A 132 15.40 -14.45 12.29
C GLU A 132 14.13 -15.03 12.88
N VAL A 133 13.89 -16.32 12.66
CA VAL A 133 12.60 -16.97 12.94
C VAL A 133 12.80 -18.10 13.92
N ASN A 134 12.05 -18.06 15.02
CA ASN A 134 12.10 -19.08 16.08
C ASN A 134 11.28 -20.33 15.71
N GLY A 135 11.51 -21.42 16.45
CA GLY A 135 10.75 -22.65 16.33
C GLY A 135 9.26 -22.50 16.59
N GLY A 136 8.43 -23.28 15.91
CA GLY A 136 6.97 -23.21 16.02
C GLY A 136 6.32 -22.04 15.30
N THR A 137 7.09 -21.30 14.47
CA THR A 137 6.59 -20.12 13.76
C THR A 137 5.99 -20.48 12.42
N ALA A 138 4.85 -19.88 12.11
CA ALA A 138 4.17 -19.96 10.83
C ALA A 138 3.81 -18.56 10.32
N PHE A 139 4.24 -18.22 9.11
CA PHE A 139 3.92 -16.96 8.47
C PHE A 139 3.83 -17.09 6.94
N ARG A 140 3.24 -16.09 6.34
CA ARG A 140 3.17 -15.95 4.87
C ARG A 140 3.64 -14.54 4.51
N TYR A 141 4.35 -14.39 3.41
CA TYR A 141 4.80 -13.08 2.97
C TYR A 141 4.54 -12.82 1.49
N SER A 142 4.29 -11.56 1.18
CA SER A 142 4.24 -10.98 -0.16
C SER A 142 5.14 -9.75 -0.15
N ILE A 143 6.28 -9.85 -0.85
CA ILE A 143 7.26 -8.75 -0.95
C ILE A 143 7.48 -8.45 -2.42
N ILE A 144 7.00 -7.29 -2.86
CA ILE A 144 7.19 -6.77 -4.21
C ILE A 144 7.91 -5.44 -4.06
N PRO A 145 9.20 -5.36 -4.41
CA PRO A 145 10.00 -4.15 -4.21
C PRO A 145 9.33 -2.90 -4.76
N GLY A 146 9.19 -1.88 -3.91
CA GLY A 146 8.54 -0.60 -4.25
C GLY A 146 7.03 -0.61 -4.36
N VAL A 147 6.36 -1.76 -4.16
CA VAL A 147 4.89 -1.90 -4.27
C VAL A 147 4.27 -2.41 -2.98
N GLU A 148 4.74 -3.54 -2.45
CA GLU A 148 4.16 -4.20 -1.29
C GLU A 148 5.23 -4.86 -0.44
N ARG A 149 5.17 -4.66 0.88
CA ARG A 149 6.00 -5.32 1.86
C ARG A 149 5.12 -5.84 2.99
N HIS A 150 4.55 -7.03 2.80
CA HIS A 150 3.56 -7.55 3.71
C HIS A 150 3.90 -8.95 4.22
N ILE A 151 3.78 -9.15 5.53
CA ILE A 151 3.84 -10.46 6.20
C ILE A 151 2.51 -10.69 6.93
N LYS A 152 2.02 -11.91 6.86
CA LYS A 152 0.93 -12.41 7.72
C LYS A 152 1.53 -13.41 8.70
N LEU A 153 1.67 -13.04 9.96
CA LEU A 153 2.21 -13.88 11.03
C LEU A 153 1.05 -14.58 11.76
N ASP A 154 0.94 -15.88 11.55
CA ASP A 154 -0.14 -16.67 12.13
C ASP A 154 0.19 -17.07 13.59
N SER A 155 1.45 -17.44 13.88
CA SER A 155 1.92 -17.85 15.22
C SER A 155 3.45 -17.84 15.30
N GLY A 156 3.98 -17.84 16.51
CA GLY A 156 5.41 -17.98 16.78
C GLY A 156 6.11 -16.66 17.02
N GLU A 157 7.43 -16.62 16.77
CA GLU A 157 8.27 -15.50 17.16
C GLU A 157 9.29 -15.19 16.06
N VAL A 158 9.38 -13.91 15.71
CA VAL A 158 10.26 -13.42 14.65
C VAL A 158 10.96 -12.14 15.11
N TYR A 159 12.25 -12.09 14.95
CA TYR A 159 13.02 -10.87 15.00
C TYR A 159 13.15 -10.27 13.60
N PHE A 160 12.79 -9.01 13.48
CA PHE A 160 12.78 -8.25 12.24
C PHE A 160 13.91 -7.22 12.25
N ASN A 161 14.74 -7.22 11.21
CA ASN A 161 15.62 -6.13 10.85
C ASN A 161 15.18 -5.61 9.48
N VAL A 162 14.22 -4.69 9.51
CA VAL A 162 13.52 -4.22 8.31
C VAL A 162 14.36 -3.20 7.56
N ALA A 163 14.54 -3.43 6.26
CA ALA A 163 15.21 -2.50 5.37
C ALA A 163 14.47 -1.15 5.32
N LYS A 164 15.22 -0.04 5.44
CA LYS A 164 14.65 1.31 5.48
C LYS A 164 14.05 1.70 4.13
N ASN A 165 12.76 1.96 4.11
CA ASN A 165 12.04 2.48 2.95
C ASN A 165 10.81 3.30 3.38
N PRO A 166 10.93 4.64 3.50
CA PRO A 166 9.83 5.50 3.91
C PRO A 166 8.67 5.58 2.92
N LEU A 167 8.92 5.26 1.64
CA LEU A 167 7.90 5.36 0.58
C LEU A 167 7.03 4.11 0.46
N CYS A 168 7.47 2.98 1.05
CA CYS A 168 6.73 1.73 1.04
C CYS A 168 6.79 1.11 2.43
N PRO A 169 5.79 1.28 3.29
CA PRO A 169 5.74 0.72 4.63
C PRO A 169 5.84 -0.81 4.61
N PHE A 170 6.47 -1.37 5.65
CA PHE A 170 6.50 -2.81 5.89
C PHE A 170 5.43 -3.15 6.93
N VAL A 171 4.50 -4.00 6.56
CA VAL A 171 3.33 -4.33 7.39
C VAL A 171 3.40 -5.80 7.81
N VAL A 172 3.27 -6.04 9.11
CA VAL A 172 3.07 -7.38 9.66
C VAL A 172 1.66 -7.48 10.21
N SER A 173 0.81 -8.23 9.52
CA SER A 173 -0.58 -8.46 9.95
C SER A 173 -0.70 -9.74 10.74
N MET A 174 -1.44 -9.67 11.82
CA MET A 174 -1.89 -10.77 12.66
C MET A 174 -3.41 -10.72 12.73
N LYS A 175 -4.03 -11.74 13.33
CA LYS A 175 -5.50 -11.80 13.42
C LYS A 175 -6.13 -10.56 14.07
N ASP A 176 -5.49 -10.03 15.13
CA ASP A 176 -6.07 -8.99 15.99
C ASP A 176 -5.29 -7.66 15.95
N MET A 177 -4.17 -7.60 15.21
CA MET A 177 -3.28 -6.44 15.23
C MET A 177 -2.44 -6.36 13.97
N ASP A 178 -2.20 -5.16 13.50
CA ASP A 178 -1.22 -4.83 12.48
C ASP A 178 -0.06 -4.03 13.08
N VAL A 179 1.15 -4.33 12.60
CA VAL A 179 2.40 -3.65 12.91
C VAL A 179 2.93 -3.02 11.65
N GLU A 180 3.05 -1.70 11.62
CA GLU A 180 3.57 -0.94 10.48
C GLU A 180 4.90 -0.28 10.84
N VAL A 181 5.92 -0.44 9.98
CA VAL A 181 7.26 0.11 10.18
C VAL A 181 7.86 0.62 8.86
N LEU A 182 8.84 1.52 8.93
CA LEU A 182 9.52 2.08 7.76
C LEU A 182 10.99 1.65 7.62
N GLY A 183 11.56 1.05 8.67
CA GLY A 183 12.97 0.64 8.74
C GLY A 183 13.38 0.51 10.20
N THR A 184 13.17 -0.65 10.80
CA THR A 184 13.02 -0.82 12.24
C THR A 184 13.55 -2.17 12.66
N GLN A 185 14.16 -2.25 13.84
CA GLN A 185 14.56 -3.49 14.48
C GLN A 185 13.62 -3.77 15.66
N PHE A 186 12.89 -4.86 15.59
CA PHE A 186 11.93 -5.25 16.63
C PHE A 186 11.75 -6.76 16.69
N ASN A 187 11.31 -7.25 17.85
CA ASN A 187 10.87 -8.62 18.04
C ASN A 187 9.35 -8.68 18.16
N LEU A 188 8.76 -9.67 17.51
CA LEU A 188 7.32 -9.89 17.54
C LEU A 188 7.04 -11.34 17.89
N LYS A 189 6.31 -11.57 19.01
CA LYS A 189 5.89 -12.88 19.47
C LYS A 189 4.37 -12.97 19.46
N VAL A 190 3.85 -13.98 18.78
CA VAL A 190 2.41 -14.26 18.66
C VAL A 190 2.12 -15.61 19.32
N SER A 191 1.54 -15.57 20.50
CA SER A 191 1.05 -16.75 21.24
C SER A 191 -0.47 -16.89 21.11
N GLU A 192 -1.02 -17.93 21.70
CA GLU A 192 -2.49 -18.13 21.76
C GLU A 192 -3.20 -16.95 22.45
N LYS A 193 -2.61 -16.40 23.53
CA LYS A 193 -3.24 -15.41 24.40
C LYS A 193 -2.77 -13.98 24.18
N ALA A 194 -1.58 -13.79 23.62
CA ALA A 194 -0.96 -12.47 23.56
C ALA A 194 -0.19 -12.23 22.25
N ILE A 195 -0.04 -10.94 21.93
CA ILE A 195 0.90 -10.44 20.92
C ILE A 195 1.87 -9.51 21.66
N GLU A 196 3.14 -9.81 21.59
CA GLU A 196 4.21 -9.04 22.22
C GLU A 196 5.06 -8.37 21.16
N THR A 197 5.26 -7.07 21.27
CA THR A 197 6.09 -6.29 20.34
C THR A 197 7.13 -5.52 21.12
N ALA A 198 8.41 -5.86 20.97
CA ALA A 198 9.53 -5.18 21.62
C ALA A 198 10.33 -4.41 20.56
N LEU A 199 10.52 -3.11 20.76
CA LEU A 199 11.20 -2.22 19.82
C LEU A 199 12.61 -1.89 20.27
N PHE A 200 13.59 -2.14 19.40
CA PHE A 200 15.02 -1.88 19.68
C PHE A 200 15.57 -0.68 18.92
N SER A 201 15.10 -0.43 17.67
CA SER A 201 15.56 0.69 16.85
C SER A 201 14.48 1.09 15.84
N GLY A 202 14.36 2.38 15.54
CA GLY A 202 13.37 2.93 14.62
C GLY A 202 12.06 3.31 15.29
N SER A 203 10.94 3.04 14.66
CA SER A 203 9.59 3.29 15.18
C SER A 203 8.62 2.19 14.73
N VAL A 204 7.66 1.89 15.57
CA VAL A 204 6.58 0.94 15.31
C VAL A 204 5.26 1.65 15.50
N LYS A 205 4.37 1.50 14.52
CA LYS A 205 2.96 1.87 14.62
C LYS A 205 2.14 0.59 14.77
N LEU A 206 1.33 0.51 15.82
CA LEU A 206 0.39 -0.59 16.07
C LEU A 206 -1.02 -0.12 15.83
N SER A 207 -1.80 -0.93 15.12
CA SER A 207 -3.24 -0.72 14.94
C SER A 207 -4.00 -2.01 15.17
N SER A 208 -5.22 -1.90 15.72
CA SER A 208 -6.10 -3.02 15.97
C SER A 208 -7.54 -2.55 15.92
N PRO A 209 -8.48 -3.37 15.36
CA PRO A 209 -9.91 -3.05 15.39
C PRO A 209 -10.48 -2.91 16.80
N HIS A 210 -9.79 -3.47 17.81
CA HIS A 210 -10.21 -3.48 19.20
C HIS A 210 -9.60 -2.34 20.03
N LEU A 211 -8.66 -1.57 19.47
CA LEU A 211 -8.06 -0.40 20.12
C LEU A 211 -8.73 0.88 19.62
N LYS A 212 -9.02 1.82 20.53
CA LYS A 212 -9.64 3.11 20.16
C LYS A 212 -8.73 3.99 19.30
N ASN A 213 -7.42 3.90 19.54
CA ASN A 213 -6.42 4.73 18.86
C ASN A 213 -5.24 3.87 18.42
N GLU A 214 -4.56 4.33 17.38
CA GLU A 214 -3.24 3.80 16.98
C GLU A 214 -2.22 4.05 18.10
N CYS A 215 -1.26 3.16 18.20
CA CYS A 215 -0.24 3.17 19.23
C CYS A 215 1.14 3.27 18.59
N HIS A 216 2.00 4.12 19.09
CA HIS A 216 3.36 4.31 18.57
C HIS A 216 4.38 3.94 19.64
N LEU A 217 5.32 3.03 19.29
CA LEU A 217 6.44 2.68 20.14
C LEU A 217 7.68 3.46 19.73
N VAL A 218 8.48 3.81 20.73
CA VAL A 218 9.84 4.31 20.57
C VAL A 218 10.85 3.25 21.07
N PRO A 219 12.12 3.32 20.66
CA PRO A 219 13.12 2.36 21.08
C PRO A 219 13.20 2.20 22.62
N GLY A 220 13.31 0.95 23.09
CA GLY A 220 13.29 0.60 24.50
C GLY A 220 11.89 0.32 25.05
N GLN A 221 10.83 0.42 24.23
CA GLN A 221 9.47 0.09 24.64
C GLN A 221 9.03 -1.28 24.15
N LYS A 222 8.24 -1.95 24.96
CA LYS A 222 7.54 -3.20 24.67
C LYS A 222 6.04 -3.05 24.93
N THR A 223 5.23 -3.64 24.07
CA THR A 223 3.79 -3.78 24.33
C THR A 223 3.40 -5.24 24.37
N ILE A 224 2.42 -5.54 25.21
CA ILE A 224 1.75 -6.84 25.30
C ILE A 224 0.26 -6.62 25.09
N TYR A 225 -0.26 -7.12 23.97
CA TYR A 225 -1.69 -7.12 23.69
C TYR A 225 -2.29 -8.44 24.13
N ASN A 226 -3.15 -8.39 25.16
CA ASN A 226 -3.92 -9.54 25.62
C ASN A 226 -5.13 -9.74 24.70
N LYS A 227 -5.15 -10.87 23.98
CA LYS A 227 -6.21 -11.19 23.00
C LYS A 227 -7.56 -11.47 23.65
N VAL A 228 -7.57 -11.97 24.90
CA VAL A 228 -8.80 -12.31 25.63
C VAL A 228 -9.48 -11.04 26.14
N GLU A 229 -8.69 -10.14 26.73
CA GLU A 229 -9.19 -8.89 27.31
C GLU A 229 -9.27 -7.75 26.31
N SER A 230 -8.69 -7.90 25.12
CA SER A 230 -8.51 -6.84 24.12
C SER A 230 -7.83 -5.59 24.69
N LYS A 231 -6.85 -5.78 25.56
CA LYS A 231 -6.12 -4.71 26.25
C LYS A 231 -4.65 -4.72 25.90
N LEU A 232 -4.10 -3.53 25.76
CA LEU A 232 -2.68 -3.28 25.55
C LEU A 232 -2.04 -2.81 26.87
N SER A 233 -0.94 -3.46 27.25
CA SER A 233 -0.08 -3.04 28.36
C SER A 233 1.30 -2.67 27.86
N TRP A 234 1.99 -1.80 28.60
CA TRP A 234 3.32 -1.29 28.26
C TRP A 234 4.37 -1.79 29.25
N GLN A 235 5.53 -2.09 28.73
CA GLN A 235 6.73 -2.50 29.50
C GLN A 235 7.97 -1.89 28.87
N GLU A 236 9.11 -1.99 29.54
CA GLU A 236 10.43 -1.75 28.96
C GLU A 236 10.87 -2.96 28.12
N ALA A 237 11.39 -2.70 26.93
CA ALA A 237 12.01 -3.74 26.10
C ALA A 237 13.39 -4.08 26.64
N ASP A 238 13.68 -5.38 26.76
CA ASP A 238 14.98 -5.91 27.14
C ASP A 238 15.48 -6.83 26.02
N LEU A 239 16.57 -6.45 25.37
CA LEU A 239 17.11 -7.21 24.24
C LEU A 239 17.40 -8.66 24.60
N LEU A 240 17.87 -8.93 25.82
CA LEU A 240 18.16 -10.28 26.27
C LEU A 240 16.90 -11.09 26.54
N CYS A 241 15.90 -10.49 27.18
CA CYS A 241 14.61 -11.13 27.43
C CYS A 241 13.79 -11.34 26.15
N ASP A 242 13.74 -10.30 25.30
CA ASP A 242 12.83 -10.26 24.17
C ASP A 242 13.44 -10.82 22.87
N ALA A 243 14.76 -10.98 22.79
CA ALA A 243 15.43 -11.48 21.60
C ALA A 243 16.65 -12.39 21.88
N GLY A 244 16.87 -12.78 23.14
CA GLY A 244 17.96 -13.66 23.56
C GLY A 244 17.89 -15.06 22.94
N TRP A 245 16.69 -15.51 22.60
CA TRP A 245 16.45 -16.78 21.91
C TRP A 245 17.27 -16.91 20.61
N ARG A 246 17.56 -15.81 19.91
CA ARG A 246 18.39 -15.75 18.72
C ARG A 246 19.78 -16.35 18.98
N ASN A 247 20.35 -16.03 20.11
CA ASN A 247 21.66 -16.50 20.56
C ASN A 247 21.60 -17.74 21.47
N GLY A 248 20.46 -18.44 21.48
CA GLY A 248 20.27 -19.65 22.29
C GLY A 248 20.13 -19.38 23.80
N THR A 249 19.66 -18.21 24.18
CA THR A 249 19.39 -17.88 25.58
C THR A 249 17.89 -17.72 25.78
N LEU A 250 17.31 -18.48 26.70
CA LEU A 250 15.93 -18.31 27.16
C LEU A 250 15.94 -17.52 28.46
N VAL A 251 15.26 -16.41 28.48
CA VAL A 251 15.15 -15.54 29.66
C VAL A 251 13.68 -15.43 30.03
N PHE A 252 13.39 -15.80 31.26
CA PHE A 252 12.05 -15.69 31.84
C PHE A 252 12.09 -14.64 32.94
N LYS A 253 11.16 -13.70 32.91
CA LYS A 253 11.01 -12.66 33.93
C LYS A 253 9.56 -12.60 34.34
N ASP A 254 9.25 -13.12 35.53
CA ASP A 254 7.89 -13.20 36.05
C ASP A 254 6.91 -13.93 35.08
N SER A 255 7.44 -14.92 34.35
CA SER A 255 6.74 -15.64 33.28
C SER A 255 5.95 -16.82 33.84
N PRO A 256 4.67 -16.99 33.48
CA PRO A 256 3.89 -18.17 33.87
C PRO A 256 4.55 -19.46 33.40
N LEU A 257 4.55 -20.50 34.24
CA LEU A 257 5.15 -21.80 33.94
C LEU A 257 4.60 -22.41 32.65
N LYS A 258 3.33 -22.15 32.32
CA LYS A 258 2.74 -22.57 31.03
C LYS A 258 3.51 -21.98 29.83
N GLU A 259 3.86 -20.70 29.88
CA GLU A 259 4.60 -20.03 28.80
C GLU A 259 6.04 -20.53 28.73
N VAL A 260 6.64 -20.82 29.89
CA VAL A 260 7.98 -21.45 29.97
C VAL A 260 7.99 -22.79 29.24
N PHE A 261 7.02 -23.66 29.48
CA PHE A 261 6.93 -24.94 28.79
C PHE A 261 6.69 -24.77 27.27
N GLU A 262 5.90 -23.77 26.87
CA GLU A 262 5.67 -23.46 25.46
C GLU A 262 6.97 -23.00 24.78
N ASP A 263 7.71 -22.08 25.38
CA ASP A 263 8.98 -21.57 24.85
C ASP A 263 10.06 -22.68 24.80
N VAL A 264 10.13 -23.53 25.82
CA VAL A 264 11.01 -24.71 25.81
C VAL A 264 10.61 -25.69 24.73
N SER A 265 9.32 -25.95 24.57
CA SER A 265 8.79 -26.79 23.48
C SER A 265 9.20 -26.26 22.11
N ASN A 266 9.11 -24.96 21.89
CA ASN A 266 9.50 -24.31 20.65
C ASN A 266 11.02 -24.32 20.44
N ALA A 267 11.81 -24.13 21.50
CA ALA A 267 13.26 -24.05 21.43
C ALA A 267 13.93 -25.42 21.21
N TYR A 268 13.39 -26.47 21.86
CA TYR A 268 14.01 -27.82 21.83
C TYR A 268 13.25 -28.83 20.96
N GLY A 269 12.07 -28.49 20.46
CA GLY A 269 11.26 -29.39 19.63
C GLY A 269 10.67 -30.57 20.39
N VAL A 270 10.31 -30.37 21.67
CA VAL A 270 9.75 -31.38 22.54
C VAL A 270 8.28 -31.11 22.82
N GLU A 271 7.54 -32.17 23.18
CA GLU A 271 6.17 -32.09 23.67
C GLU A 271 6.09 -32.51 25.13
N PHE A 272 5.40 -31.74 25.95
CA PHE A 272 5.24 -32.02 27.37
C PHE A 272 3.95 -32.79 27.66
N HIS A 273 4.07 -33.90 28.39
CA HIS A 273 2.96 -34.72 28.89
C HIS A 273 2.92 -34.66 30.40
N LEU A 274 1.96 -33.91 30.91
CA LEU A 274 1.78 -33.76 32.35
C LEU A 274 0.95 -34.93 32.91
N GLN A 275 1.60 -35.85 33.62
CA GLN A 275 0.94 -36.98 34.32
C GLN A 275 0.52 -36.62 35.73
N ARG A 276 0.87 -35.41 36.20
CA ARG A 276 0.46 -34.84 37.50
C ARG A 276 0.07 -33.36 37.33
N LYS A 277 -0.64 -32.85 38.32
CA LYS A 277 -0.99 -31.42 38.38
C LYS A 277 0.24 -30.60 38.82
N ILE A 278 0.61 -29.59 38.04
CA ILE A 278 1.60 -28.62 38.36
C ILE A 278 0.95 -27.23 38.29
N PRO A 279 1.35 -26.26 39.12
CA PRO A 279 0.77 -24.91 39.14
C PRO A 279 1.24 -24.12 37.93
N MET A 280 0.57 -24.29 36.80
CA MET A 280 0.94 -23.72 35.48
C MET A 280 0.90 -22.18 35.43
N ASN A 281 0.28 -21.54 36.42
CA ASN A 281 0.22 -20.08 36.52
C ASN A 281 1.31 -19.49 37.43
N ASP A 282 2.11 -20.34 38.08
CA ASP A 282 3.22 -19.88 38.90
C ASP A 282 4.25 -19.16 38.01
N LYS A 283 4.81 -18.11 38.55
CA LYS A 283 5.71 -17.22 37.82
C LYS A 283 7.17 -17.61 38.09
N ILE A 284 7.92 -17.69 37.01
CA ILE A 284 9.34 -18.06 37.02
C ILE A 284 10.16 -16.88 36.53
N THR A 285 11.28 -16.66 37.23
CA THR A 285 12.35 -15.77 36.77
C THR A 285 13.65 -16.59 36.73
N GLY A 286 14.30 -16.57 35.55
CA GLY A 286 15.55 -17.30 35.34
C GLY A 286 16.11 -17.13 33.95
N THR A 287 17.38 -17.41 33.78
CA THR A 287 18.11 -17.36 32.49
C THR A 287 18.70 -18.71 32.22
N PHE A 288 18.39 -19.29 31.07
CA PHE A 288 18.89 -20.58 30.64
C PHE A 288 19.62 -20.42 29.31
N LYS A 289 20.88 -20.82 29.27
CA LYS A 289 21.58 -20.94 27.99
C LYS A 289 21.15 -22.24 27.33
N GLN A 290 20.97 -22.24 26.04
CA GLN A 290 20.48 -23.40 25.24
C GLN A 290 21.64 -24.44 25.11
N THR A 291 22.12 -24.96 26.21
CA THR A 291 23.18 -25.99 26.27
C THR A 291 22.59 -27.40 26.32
N GLY A 292 21.36 -27.54 26.82
CA GLY A 292 20.62 -28.81 26.86
C GLY A 292 19.31 -28.69 27.60
N ILE A 293 18.27 -29.40 27.13
CA ILE A 293 16.97 -29.40 27.78
C ILE A 293 17.02 -29.97 29.21
N THR A 294 17.97 -30.89 29.47
CA THR A 294 18.11 -31.59 30.74
C THR A 294 18.39 -30.63 31.88
N GLU A 295 19.33 -29.66 31.70
CA GLU A 295 19.65 -28.68 32.73
C GLU A 295 18.44 -27.88 33.17
N MET A 296 17.59 -27.49 32.22
CA MET A 296 16.40 -26.76 32.50
C MET A 296 15.34 -27.61 33.17
N LEU A 297 15.14 -28.85 32.72
CA LEU A 297 14.22 -29.79 33.33
C LEU A 297 14.66 -30.15 34.75
N ASP A 298 15.96 -30.29 35.02
CA ASP A 298 16.49 -30.52 36.37
C ASP A 298 16.19 -29.35 37.31
N ALA A 299 16.35 -28.10 36.82
CA ALA A 299 16.05 -26.92 37.58
C ALA A 299 14.54 -26.87 37.93
N LEU A 300 13.67 -27.08 36.93
CA LEU A 300 12.21 -27.10 37.12
C LEU A 300 11.76 -28.26 38.00
N SER A 301 12.37 -29.44 37.83
CA SER A 301 12.11 -30.65 38.64
C SER A 301 12.36 -30.40 40.13
N ARG A 302 13.50 -29.77 40.45
CA ARG A 302 13.83 -29.39 41.85
C ARG A 302 12.85 -28.34 42.39
N LEU A 303 12.49 -27.35 41.60
CA LEU A 303 11.60 -26.26 42.00
C LEU A 303 10.17 -26.75 42.30
N TYR A 304 9.65 -27.64 41.45
CA TYR A 304 8.26 -28.14 41.55
C TYR A 304 8.14 -29.56 42.08
N ASN A 305 9.27 -30.16 42.50
CA ASN A 305 9.34 -31.50 43.08
C ASN A 305 8.64 -32.56 42.21
N PHE A 306 9.02 -32.63 40.92
CA PHE A 306 8.52 -33.63 40.00
C PHE A 306 9.70 -34.47 39.42
N ASN A 307 9.38 -35.70 38.99
CA ASN A 307 10.28 -36.49 38.18
C ASN A 307 9.92 -36.36 36.73
N TYR A 308 10.88 -36.50 35.82
CA TYR A 308 10.62 -36.50 34.42
C TYR A 308 11.34 -37.63 33.69
N SER A 309 10.85 -37.97 32.52
CA SER A 309 11.54 -38.88 31.59
C SER A 309 11.41 -38.34 30.17
N ILE A 310 12.49 -38.42 29.41
CA ILE A 310 12.54 -38.00 28.00
C ILE A 310 12.57 -39.29 27.14
N LYS A 311 11.63 -39.39 26.22
CA LYS A 311 11.62 -40.46 25.19
C LYS A 311 11.50 -39.78 23.83
N GLU A 312 12.57 -39.82 23.05
CA GLU A 312 12.67 -39.10 21.77
C GLU A 312 12.42 -37.59 21.97
N LYS A 313 11.29 -37.10 21.44
CA LYS A 313 10.84 -35.71 21.58
C LYS A 313 9.67 -35.54 22.57
N GLN A 314 9.39 -36.55 23.37
CA GLN A 314 8.30 -36.51 24.37
C GLN A 314 8.91 -36.39 25.77
N VAL A 315 8.47 -35.43 26.54
CA VAL A 315 8.84 -35.20 27.94
C VAL A 315 7.66 -35.54 28.83
N TYR A 316 7.80 -36.58 29.61
CA TYR A 316 6.76 -37.02 30.59
C TYR A 316 7.10 -36.48 31.96
N ILE A 317 6.24 -35.69 32.53
CA ILE A 317 6.34 -35.16 33.92
C ILE A 317 5.45 -35.97 34.81
N LYS A 318 6.07 -36.61 35.85
CA LYS A 318 5.47 -37.59 36.72
C LYS A 318 5.39 -37.09 38.16
#